data_01d64cf759f716b82a824394845be10d
#
_entry.id   01d64cf759f716b82a824394845be10d
#
_cell.length_a   1.000
_cell.length_b   1.000
_cell.length_c   1.000
_cell.angle_alpha   90.00
_cell.angle_beta   90.00
_cell.angle_gamma   90.00
#
_symmetry.space_group_name_H-M   'P 1'
#
loop_
_entity.id
_entity.type
_entity.pdbx_description
1 polymer ?
#
loop_
_entity_poly.entity_id
_entity_poly.type
_entity_poly.pdbx_seq_one_letter_code
_entity_poly.pdbx_strand_id
1 'polypeptide(L)'
;MKHHIAILFHESDRAVVNHYAISGLADVWRNDGHTVSNIFGTGKFIDADLILVHVDLSVVPDEYISFARQYPIALNDHLRDIRKSTFSSYLLKPHDDYRGQVLVKSNLNCAGIPESFRMKKGFLQRLTARLTGSDSFREPADYLVYESLQEVPRKWFRSKDVVVQRFCPEREEGLY
;
A
#
# COMPACT_ATOMS: atom_id res chain seq x y z
N MET A 1 4.98 -11.18 30.60
CA MET A 1 5.34 -12.38 29.83
C MET A 1 6.23 -11.92 28.65
N LYS A 2 7.32 -12.63 28.34
CA LYS A 2 8.18 -12.29 27.19
C LYS A 2 7.75 -13.13 26.00
N HIS A 3 7.67 -12.51 24.84
CA HIS A 3 7.25 -13.17 23.59
C HIS A 3 8.30 -12.98 22.50
N HIS A 4 8.30 -13.91 21.55
CA HIS A 4 9.07 -13.78 20.32
C HIS A 4 8.12 -13.30 19.19
N ILE A 5 8.41 -12.15 18.63
CA ILE A 5 7.64 -11.47 17.57
C ILE A 5 8.44 -11.55 16.27
N ALA A 6 7.87 -12.14 15.23
CA ALA A 6 8.42 -12.09 13.89
C ALA A 6 7.74 -10.96 13.08
N ILE A 7 8.51 -10.23 12.29
CA ILE A 7 7.98 -9.25 11.33
C ILE A 7 8.40 -9.68 9.94
N LEU A 8 7.42 -9.93 9.08
CA LEU A 8 7.63 -10.42 7.72
C LEU A 8 7.64 -9.26 6.73
N PHE A 9 8.77 -9.07 6.07
CA PHE A 9 8.99 -8.08 5.03
C PHE A 9 9.13 -8.74 3.65
N HIS A 10 8.94 -7.97 2.61
CA HIS A 10 9.38 -8.40 1.28
C HIS A 10 10.90 -8.55 1.24
N GLU A 11 11.41 -9.49 0.44
CA GLU A 11 12.85 -9.79 0.36
C GLU A 11 13.72 -8.57 -0.03
N SER A 12 13.16 -7.65 -0.85
CA SER A 12 13.85 -6.43 -1.28
C SER A 12 13.93 -5.34 -0.21
N ASP A 13 13.22 -5.48 0.92
CA ASP A 13 13.10 -4.41 1.91
C ASP A 13 14.29 -4.34 2.89
N ARG A 14 15.26 -5.28 2.77
CA ARG A 14 16.44 -5.31 3.65
C ARG A 14 17.19 -3.98 3.76
N ALA A 15 17.30 -3.25 2.65
CA ALA A 15 18.05 -1.99 2.63
C ALA A 15 17.27 -0.82 3.22
N VAL A 16 15.95 -0.92 3.29
CA VAL A 16 15.06 0.19 3.67
C VAL A 16 14.27 -0.06 4.95
N VAL A 17 14.38 -1.23 5.55
CA VAL A 17 13.61 -1.65 6.73
C VAL A 17 13.63 -0.63 7.87
N ASN A 18 14.76 0.03 8.10
CA ASN A 18 14.92 1.02 9.16
C ASN A 18 14.13 2.32 8.92
N HIS A 19 13.60 2.52 7.71
CA HIS A 19 12.77 3.68 7.39
C HIS A 19 11.28 3.43 7.63
N TYR A 20 10.90 2.19 7.92
CA TYR A 20 9.51 1.86 8.26
C TYR A 20 9.19 2.17 9.73
N ALA A 21 8.02 2.73 9.98
CA ALA A 21 7.54 3.02 11.34
C ALA A 21 7.52 1.77 12.23
N ILE A 22 7.28 0.59 11.65
CA ILE A 22 7.29 -0.69 12.37
C ILE A 22 8.66 -0.99 13.00
N SER A 23 9.77 -0.47 12.47
CA SER A 23 11.09 -0.65 13.05
C SER A 23 11.22 0.10 14.38
N GLY A 24 10.63 1.28 14.49
CA GLY A 24 10.53 2.00 15.78
C GLY A 24 9.69 1.24 16.80
N LEU A 25 8.57 0.64 16.39
CA LEU A 25 7.77 -0.21 17.26
C LEU A 25 8.55 -1.47 17.69
N ALA A 26 9.30 -2.07 16.79
CA ALA A 26 10.15 -3.21 17.10
C ALA A 26 11.18 -2.89 18.19
N ASP A 27 11.73 -1.68 18.18
CA ASP A 27 12.68 -1.22 19.21
C ASP A 27 11.99 -1.04 20.56
N VAL A 28 10.77 -0.50 20.59
CA VAL A 28 9.94 -0.42 21.81
C VAL A 28 9.71 -1.83 22.37
N TRP A 29 9.27 -2.78 21.56
CA TRP A 29 9.05 -4.16 22.00
C TRP A 29 10.31 -4.82 22.55
N ARG A 30 11.48 -4.58 21.93
CA ARG A 30 12.77 -5.06 22.46
C ARG A 30 13.10 -4.46 23.82
N ASN A 31 12.84 -3.16 24.00
CA ASN A 31 13.04 -2.47 25.29
C ASN A 31 12.11 -3.02 26.38
N ASP A 32 10.90 -3.45 26.01
CA ASP A 32 9.96 -4.13 26.90
C ASP A 32 10.34 -5.58 27.19
N GLY A 33 11.45 -6.05 26.61
CA GLY A 33 12.05 -7.36 26.84
C GLY A 33 11.52 -8.47 25.96
N HIS A 34 10.80 -8.15 24.87
CA HIS A 34 10.44 -9.12 23.84
C HIS A 34 11.60 -9.42 22.90
N THR A 35 11.62 -10.60 22.29
CA THR A 35 12.49 -10.91 21.16
C THR A 35 11.79 -10.47 19.88
N VAL A 36 12.46 -9.71 19.01
CA VAL A 36 11.90 -9.29 17.71
C VAL A 36 12.85 -9.69 16.59
N SER A 37 12.35 -10.50 15.65
CA SER A 37 13.08 -10.98 14.48
C SER A 37 12.46 -10.44 13.19
N ASN A 38 13.30 -9.88 12.31
CA ASN A 38 12.89 -9.49 10.96
C ASN A 38 13.12 -10.65 9.99
N ILE A 39 12.09 -11.03 9.25
CA ILE A 39 12.11 -12.06 8.21
C ILE A 39 11.94 -11.36 6.86
N PHE A 40 12.82 -11.65 5.92
CA PHE A 40 12.79 -11.09 4.57
C PHE A 40 12.56 -12.19 3.54
N GLY A 41 11.39 -12.17 2.90
CA GLY A 41 10.94 -13.25 2.03
C GLY A 41 10.45 -14.46 2.81
N THR A 42 10.09 -15.51 2.09
CA THR A 42 9.46 -16.73 2.65
C THR A 42 10.41 -17.93 2.74
N GLY A 43 11.71 -17.72 2.42
CA GLY A 43 12.68 -18.81 2.31
C GLY A 43 13.25 -19.33 3.65
N LYS A 44 13.02 -18.62 4.77
CA LYS A 44 13.54 -18.99 6.07
C LYS A 44 12.49 -18.85 7.17
N PHE A 45 12.07 -19.96 7.75
CA PHE A 45 11.21 -19.97 8.92
C PHE A 45 12.03 -19.67 10.19
N ILE A 46 11.50 -18.84 11.07
CA ILE A 46 12.02 -18.56 12.41
C ILE A 46 10.87 -18.83 13.38
N ASP A 47 11.06 -19.71 14.35
CA ASP A 47 10.05 -19.99 15.35
C ASP A 47 9.74 -18.74 16.19
N ALA A 48 8.46 -18.39 16.32
CA ALA A 48 8.00 -17.22 17.06
C ALA A 48 6.53 -17.42 17.52
N ASP A 49 6.15 -16.73 18.59
CA ASP A 49 4.78 -16.77 19.12
C ASP A 49 3.77 -16.14 18.18
N LEU A 50 4.20 -15.11 17.45
CA LEU A 50 3.38 -14.44 16.46
C LEU A 50 4.21 -13.90 15.30
N ILE A 51 3.56 -13.72 14.16
CA ILE A 51 4.12 -13.01 13.00
C ILE A 51 3.22 -11.85 12.60
N LEU A 52 3.84 -10.72 12.26
CA LEU A 52 3.17 -9.56 11.68
C LEU A 52 3.58 -9.43 10.21
N VAL A 53 2.59 -9.50 9.31
CA VAL A 53 2.82 -9.29 7.87
C VAL A 53 2.97 -7.80 7.61
N HIS A 54 4.17 -7.38 7.22
CA HIS A 54 4.53 -6.03 6.81
C HIS A 54 5.19 -6.05 5.43
N VAL A 55 4.44 -6.49 4.45
CA VAL A 55 4.87 -6.52 3.04
C VAL A 55 4.33 -5.27 2.37
N ASP A 56 5.21 -4.29 2.13
CA ASP A 56 4.86 -2.99 1.55
C ASP A 56 4.62 -3.10 0.04
N LEU A 57 3.50 -3.71 -0.33
CA LEU A 57 2.97 -3.85 -1.69
C LEU A 57 1.49 -3.55 -1.71
N SER A 58 1.00 -3.00 -2.81
CA SER A 58 -0.45 -2.79 -3.00
C SER A 58 -1.23 -4.10 -3.01
N VAL A 59 -0.62 -5.17 -3.49
CA VAL A 59 -1.15 -6.55 -3.42
C VAL A 59 -0.04 -7.46 -2.91
N VAL A 60 -0.26 -8.04 -1.74
CA VAL A 60 0.67 -8.99 -1.12
C VAL A 60 0.58 -10.34 -1.85
N PRO A 61 1.71 -10.92 -2.31
CA PRO A 61 1.71 -12.24 -2.94
C PRO A 61 1.23 -13.34 -2.00
N ASP A 62 0.52 -14.33 -2.55
CA ASP A 62 -0.07 -15.44 -1.78
C ASP A 62 0.95 -16.23 -0.96
N GLU A 63 2.18 -16.32 -1.43
CA GLU A 63 3.26 -17.02 -0.74
C GLU A 63 3.59 -16.40 0.62
N TYR A 64 3.52 -15.06 0.77
CA TYR A 64 3.72 -14.38 2.05
C TYR A 64 2.59 -14.64 3.03
N ILE A 65 1.35 -14.64 2.54
CA ILE A 65 0.17 -14.96 3.34
C ILE A 65 0.22 -16.41 3.82
N SER A 66 0.54 -17.34 2.91
CA SER A 66 0.68 -18.76 3.22
C SER A 66 1.81 -19.04 4.21
N PHE A 67 2.91 -18.30 4.09
CA PHE A 67 4.03 -18.39 5.03
C PHE A 67 3.62 -17.90 6.43
N ALA A 68 2.95 -16.74 6.52
CA ALA A 68 2.53 -16.17 7.80
C ALA A 68 1.55 -17.09 8.55
N ARG A 69 0.68 -17.81 7.84
CA ARG A 69 -0.30 -18.75 8.42
C ARG A 69 0.31 -20.01 9.03
N GLN A 70 1.62 -20.19 8.93
CA GLN A 70 2.32 -21.27 9.64
C GLN A 70 2.58 -20.93 11.12
N TYR A 71 2.39 -19.67 11.52
CA TYR A 71 2.59 -19.21 12.89
C TYR A 71 1.32 -19.35 13.73
N PRO A 72 1.45 -19.54 15.06
CA PRO A 72 0.30 -19.64 15.95
C PRO A 72 -0.66 -18.46 15.87
N ILE A 73 -0.08 -17.24 15.70
CA ILE A 73 -0.82 -15.99 15.54
C ILE A 73 -0.22 -15.25 14.33
N ALA A 74 -1.05 -14.96 13.34
CA ALA A 74 -0.66 -14.17 12.18
C ALA A 74 -1.48 -12.87 12.13
N LEU A 75 -0.81 -11.73 12.25
CA LEU A 75 -1.43 -10.41 12.13
C LEU A 75 -1.32 -9.91 10.69
N ASN A 76 -2.37 -9.29 10.19
CA ASN A 76 -2.51 -8.78 8.83
C ASN A 76 -2.49 -9.86 7.71
N ASP A 77 -2.64 -11.13 8.03
CA ASP A 77 -2.68 -12.23 7.05
C ASP A 77 -3.90 -12.21 6.12
N HIS A 78 -4.90 -11.39 6.43
CA HIS A 78 -6.10 -11.16 5.62
C HIS A 78 -6.02 -9.86 4.78
N LEU A 79 -5.05 -8.98 5.04
CA LEU A 79 -4.85 -7.71 4.32
C LEU A 79 -4.02 -7.92 3.05
N ARG A 80 -4.60 -8.66 2.09
CA ARG A 80 -3.91 -9.02 0.85
C ARG A 80 -3.86 -7.88 -0.16
N ASP A 81 -4.96 -7.15 -0.30
CA ASP A 81 -5.12 -6.10 -1.32
C ASP A 81 -5.49 -4.78 -0.65
N ILE A 82 -4.52 -3.86 -0.61
CA ILE A 82 -4.67 -2.53 -0.03
C ILE A 82 -4.81 -1.44 -1.09
N ARG A 83 -5.12 -1.80 -2.34
CA ARG A 83 -5.44 -0.81 -3.37
C ARG A 83 -6.67 -0.01 -2.98
N LYS A 84 -6.65 1.28 -3.30
CA LYS A 84 -7.74 2.20 -2.95
C LYS A 84 -9.09 1.76 -3.56
N SER A 85 -9.06 1.13 -4.74
CA SER A 85 -10.24 0.57 -5.39
C SER A 85 -10.90 -0.58 -4.61
N THR A 86 -10.16 -1.23 -3.69
CA THR A 86 -10.65 -2.38 -2.93
C THR A 86 -11.39 -1.96 -1.66
N PHE A 87 -10.91 -0.91 -0.97
CA PHE A 87 -11.43 -0.57 0.36
C PHE A 87 -12.09 0.82 0.46
N SER A 88 -11.87 1.72 -0.51
CA SER A 88 -12.41 3.08 -0.39
C SER A 88 -13.91 3.13 -0.63
N SER A 89 -14.65 3.70 0.30
CA SER A 89 -16.08 3.99 0.18
C SER A 89 -16.40 5.27 -0.61
N TYR A 90 -15.37 6.02 -1.00
CA TYR A 90 -15.51 7.31 -1.68
C TYR A 90 -15.34 7.24 -3.21
N LEU A 91 -15.25 6.04 -3.78
CA LEU A 91 -15.08 5.85 -5.22
C LEU A 91 -16.29 6.41 -5.98
N LEU A 92 -16.01 7.05 -7.10
CA LEU A 92 -17.02 7.60 -8.00
C LEU A 92 -16.99 6.90 -9.37
N LYS A 93 -18.16 6.72 -9.96
CA LYS A 93 -18.38 6.25 -11.32
C LYS A 93 -18.76 7.42 -12.23
N PRO A 94 -18.62 7.29 -13.56
CA PRO A 94 -18.89 8.41 -14.51
C PRO A 94 -20.28 9.01 -14.45
N HIS A 95 -21.26 8.28 -13.91
CA HIS A 95 -22.68 8.66 -13.92
C HIS A 95 -23.27 8.82 -12.52
N ASP A 96 -22.42 8.86 -11.49
CA ASP A 96 -22.90 9.09 -10.12
C ASP A 96 -23.45 10.52 -9.99
N ASP A 97 -24.52 10.68 -9.21
CA ASP A 97 -25.02 12.02 -8.85
C ASP A 97 -24.18 12.60 -7.69
N TYR A 98 -23.05 13.18 -8.06
CA TYR A 98 -22.13 13.83 -7.13
C TYR A 98 -21.79 15.24 -7.62
N ARG A 99 -21.96 16.24 -6.74
CA ARG A 99 -21.82 17.67 -7.06
C ARG A 99 -20.62 18.36 -6.40
N GLY A 100 -19.82 17.62 -5.63
CA GLY A 100 -18.62 18.16 -4.98
C GLY A 100 -17.37 18.00 -5.83
N GLN A 101 -16.28 18.51 -5.30
CA GLN A 101 -14.94 18.33 -5.88
C GLN A 101 -14.53 16.87 -5.92
N VAL A 102 -13.76 16.52 -6.93
CA VAL A 102 -13.35 15.15 -7.24
C VAL A 102 -11.84 15.04 -7.23
N LEU A 103 -11.33 14.03 -6.53
CA LEU A 103 -9.93 13.70 -6.45
C LEU A 103 -9.60 12.52 -7.37
N VAL A 104 -8.62 12.69 -8.23
CA VAL A 104 -8.05 11.61 -9.06
C VAL A 104 -6.62 11.35 -8.61
N LYS A 105 -6.32 10.11 -8.23
CA LYS A 105 -5.01 9.71 -7.70
C LYS A 105 -4.66 8.27 -8.05
N SER A 106 -3.41 7.88 -7.80
CA SER A 106 -2.97 6.49 -7.95
C SER A 106 -3.83 5.52 -7.13
N ASN A 107 -4.19 4.39 -7.73
CA ASN A 107 -4.84 3.26 -7.07
C ASN A 107 -3.88 2.51 -6.14
N LEU A 108 -2.58 2.57 -6.45
CA LEU A 108 -1.54 1.82 -5.76
C LEU A 108 -1.10 2.49 -4.44
N ASN A 109 -0.59 1.70 -3.51
CA ASN A 109 0.06 2.19 -2.30
C ASN A 109 1.29 3.03 -2.69
N CYS A 110 1.49 4.17 -2.02
CA CYS A 110 2.62 5.08 -2.30
C CYS A 110 2.86 5.30 -3.81
N ALA A 111 1.79 5.50 -4.60
CA ALA A 111 1.86 5.66 -6.07
C ALA A 111 2.54 4.49 -6.82
N GLY A 112 2.66 3.32 -6.22
CA GLY A 112 3.35 2.16 -6.78
C GLY A 112 4.87 2.23 -6.72
N ILE A 113 5.42 3.11 -5.87
CA ILE A 113 6.86 3.21 -5.64
C ILE A 113 7.44 1.86 -5.19
N PRO A 114 6.87 1.15 -4.18
CA PRO A 114 7.37 -0.14 -3.76
C PRO A 114 7.42 -1.16 -4.90
N GLU A 115 6.39 -1.21 -5.73
CA GLU A 115 6.33 -2.09 -6.90
C GLU A 115 7.39 -1.71 -7.95
N SER A 116 7.64 -0.42 -8.13
CA SER A 116 8.57 0.07 -9.15
C SER A 116 10.02 -0.31 -8.87
N PHE A 117 10.42 -0.38 -7.61
CA PHE A 117 11.75 -0.85 -7.21
C PHE A 117 11.95 -2.35 -7.46
N ARG A 118 10.86 -3.12 -7.44
CA ARG A 118 10.89 -4.59 -7.60
C ARG A 118 10.76 -5.06 -9.04
N MET A 119 10.16 -4.23 -9.89
CA MET A 119 10.02 -4.52 -11.32
C MET A 119 11.18 -3.86 -12.07
N LYS A 120 12.09 -4.66 -12.67
CA LYS A 120 12.92 -4.19 -13.78
C LYS A 120 11.97 -3.86 -14.93
N LYS A 121 11.47 -2.63 -15.00
CA LYS A 121 10.55 -2.19 -16.05
C LYS A 121 11.23 -2.35 -17.40
N GLY A 122 10.84 -3.35 -18.17
CA GLY A 122 11.23 -3.51 -19.55
C GLY A 122 10.77 -2.30 -20.38
N PHE A 123 11.44 -2.05 -21.51
CA PHE A 123 11.14 -0.94 -22.43
C PHE A 123 9.64 -0.86 -22.81
N LEU A 124 8.98 -2.00 -23.03
CA LEU A 124 7.55 -2.07 -23.34
C LEU A 124 6.64 -1.55 -22.21
N GLN A 125 6.98 -1.80 -20.93
CA GLN A 125 6.18 -1.31 -19.82
C GLN A 125 6.32 0.20 -19.64
N ARG A 126 7.47 0.79 -20.01
CA ARG A 126 7.63 2.26 -20.03
C ARG A 126 6.78 2.90 -21.12
N LEU A 127 6.62 2.22 -22.27
CA LEU A 127 5.79 2.71 -23.37
C LEU A 127 4.29 2.66 -23.01
N THR A 128 3.84 1.56 -22.42
CA THR A 128 2.43 1.40 -22.00
C THR A 128 2.08 2.36 -20.87
N ALA A 129 2.98 2.63 -19.92
CA ALA A 129 2.77 3.61 -18.86
C ALA A 129 2.55 5.03 -19.41
N ARG A 130 3.28 5.42 -20.44
CA ARG A 130 3.07 6.70 -21.15
C ARG A 130 1.73 6.78 -21.86
N LEU A 131 1.28 5.69 -22.47
CA LEU A 131 0.01 5.63 -23.21
C LEU A 131 -1.22 5.59 -22.29
N THR A 132 -1.10 5.02 -21.09
CA THR A 132 -2.19 4.88 -20.11
C THR A 132 -2.30 6.08 -19.16
N GLY A 133 -1.35 7.02 -19.22
CA GLY A 133 -1.33 8.17 -18.31
C GLY A 133 -0.91 7.83 -16.87
N SER A 134 -0.45 6.60 -16.60
CA SER A 134 0.04 6.19 -15.28
C SER A 134 1.29 6.97 -14.86
N ASP A 135 1.99 7.59 -15.81
CA ASP A 135 3.11 8.52 -15.55
C ASP A 135 2.69 9.82 -14.84
N SER A 136 1.39 10.09 -14.71
CA SER A 136 0.88 11.31 -14.05
C SER A 136 0.88 11.22 -12.52
N PHE A 137 1.10 10.03 -11.96
CA PHE A 137 1.04 9.78 -10.51
C PHE A 137 2.28 9.00 -10.06
N ARG A 138 3.43 9.70 -9.97
CA ARG A 138 4.73 9.10 -9.62
C ARG A 138 5.06 9.23 -8.14
N GLU A 139 4.53 10.28 -7.52
CA GLU A 139 4.74 10.55 -6.11
C GLU A 139 3.45 10.29 -5.32
N PRO A 140 3.53 9.96 -4.04
CA PRO A 140 2.34 9.74 -3.19
C PRO A 140 1.41 10.94 -3.12
N ALA A 141 1.96 12.14 -3.25
CA ALA A 141 1.23 13.42 -3.25
C ALA A 141 0.71 13.84 -4.63
N ASP A 142 1.03 13.09 -5.69
CA ASP A 142 0.51 13.38 -7.03
C ASP A 142 -0.98 13.06 -7.09
N TYR A 143 -1.80 14.08 -7.25
CA TYR A 143 -3.25 13.98 -7.44
C TYR A 143 -3.77 15.17 -8.24
N LEU A 144 -4.91 14.94 -8.90
CA LEU A 144 -5.61 15.99 -9.64
C LEU A 144 -6.95 16.24 -8.96
N VAL A 145 -7.27 17.51 -8.74
CA VAL A 145 -8.57 17.93 -8.21
C VAL A 145 -9.37 18.55 -9.34
N TYR A 146 -10.62 18.13 -9.50
CA TYR A 146 -11.60 18.68 -10.43
C TYR A 146 -12.75 19.28 -9.64
N GLU A 147 -13.31 20.38 -10.12
CA GLU A 147 -14.41 21.07 -9.45
C GLU A 147 -15.73 20.27 -9.51
N SER A 148 -15.85 19.39 -10.49
CA SER A 148 -17.02 18.54 -10.65
C SER A 148 -16.69 17.18 -11.29
N LEU A 149 -17.58 16.21 -11.13
CA LEU A 149 -17.45 14.88 -11.73
C LEU A 149 -17.47 14.94 -13.27
N GLN A 150 -18.20 15.91 -13.83
CA GLN A 150 -18.36 16.10 -15.27
C GLN A 150 -17.06 16.54 -15.96
N GLU A 151 -16.17 17.21 -15.23
CA GLU A 151 -14.88 17.66 -15.74
C GLU A 151 -13.82 16.55 -15.77
N VAL A 152 -14.07 15.43 -15.07
CA VAL A 152 -13.11 14.33 -14.99
C VAL A 152 -13.01 13.61 -16.34
N PRO A 153 -11.82 13.60 -16.98
CA PRO A 153 -11.64 12.89 -18.24
C PRO A 153 -11.99 11.41 -18.17
N ARG A 154 -12.75 10.93 -19.15
CA ARG A 154 -13.22 9.52 -19.20
C ARG A 154 -12.08 8.49 -19.13
N LYS A 155 -10.87 8.85 -19.54
CA LYS A 155 -9.69 7.98 -19.46
C LYS A 155 -9.39 7.52 -18.03
N TRP A 156 -9.64 8.35 -17.02
CA TRP A 156 -9.36 8.02 -15.62
C TRP A 156 -10.27 6.92 -15.09
N PHE A 157 -11.53 6.89 -15.50
CA PHE A 157 -12.47 5.83 -15.12
C PHE A 157 -12.18 4.47 -15.78
N ARG A 158 -11.36 4.46 -16.82
CA ARG A 158 -10.96 3.23 -17.55
C ARG A 158 -9.60 2.70 -17.09
N SER A 159 -8.85 3.49 -16.38
CA SER A 159 -7.54 3.09 -15.87
C SER A 159 -7.69 2.19 -14.64
N LYS A 160 -6.91 1.10 -14.59
CA LYS A 160 -6.81 0.22 -13.42
C LYS A 160 -5.87 0.79 -12.36
N ASP A 161 -4.96 1.68 -12.76
CA ASP A 161 -3.91 2.24 -11.93
C ASP A 161 -4.31 3.54 -11.24
N VAL A 162 -5.53 4.02 -11.50
CA VAL A 162 -6.05 5.29 -11.02
C VAL A 162 -7.41 5.08 -10.39
N VAL A 163 -7.73 5.86 -9.37
CA VAL A 163 -9.07 5.94 -8.77
C VAL A 163 -9.59 7.37 -8.86
N VAL A 164 -10.90 7.47 -9.03
CA VAL A 164 -11.68 8.70 -8.98
C VAL A 164 -12.50 8.65 -7.70
N GLN A 165 -12.33 9.65 -6.83
CA GLN A 165 -12.93 9.67 -5.49
C GLN A 165 -13.58 11.03 -5.20
N ARG A 166 -14.51 11.05 -4.25
CA ARG A 166 -14.94 12.30 -3.62
C ARG A 166 -13.74 12.98 -2.99
N PHE A 167 -13.59 14.27 -3.20
CA PHE A 167 -12.61 15.07 -2.48
C PHE A 167 -13.19 15.47 -1.13
N CYS A 168 -12.49 15.17 -0.06
CA CYS A 168 -12.83 15.58 1.29
C CYS A 168 -11.75 16.54 1.75
N PRO A 169 -11.96 17.87 1.64
CA PRO A 169 -11.00 18.83 2.12
C PRO A 169 -10.86 18.71 3.65
N GLU A 170 -9.67 18.95 4.15
CA GLU A 170 -9.47 19.11 5.59
C GLU A 170 -10.30 20.30 6.07
N ARG A 171 -10.96 20.14 7.20
CA ARG A 171 -11.61 21.29 7.84
C ARG A 171 -10.52 22.20 8.37
N GLU A 172 -10.59 23.49 8.06
CA GLU A 172 -9.61 24.52 8.47
C GLU A 172 -9.48 24.68 9.99
N GLU A 173 -10.33 24.09 10.79
CA GLU A 173 -10.26 24.17 12.25
C GLU A 173 -9.75 22.88 12.84
N GLY A 174 -8.50 22.96 13.32
CA GLY A 174 -7.70 21.88 13.88
C GLY A 174 -8.43 20.95 14.83
N LEU A 175 -8.47 19.72 14.41
CA LEU A 175 -8.65 18.55 15.24
C LEU A 175 -7.47 17.61 14.94
N TYR A 176 -6.36 17.85 15.63
CA TYR A 176 -5.34 16.88 15.93
C TYR A 176 -5.26 16.74 17.44
#